data_f47433cf55b2f3f9a8c357a45881ac67
#
_entry.id   f47433cf55b2f3f9a8c357a45881ac67
#
_cell.length_a   1.000
_cell.length_b   1.000
_cell.length_c   1.000
_cell.angle_alpha   90.00
_cell.angle_beta   90.00
_cell.angle_gamma   90.00
#
_symmetry.space_group_name_H-M   'P 1'
#
loop_
_entity.id
_entity.type
_entity.pdbx_description
1 polymer ?
#
loop_
_entity_poly.entity_id
_entity_poly.type
_entity_poly.pdbx_seq_one_letter_code
_entity_poly.pdbx_strand_id
1 'polypeptide(L)'
;MRQISLADFLARLGHEPVRRSGNELWYHAPYRNERTPSFRVNVAKRLWYDFGLGKGGDIFTLAGEFARSGDFMAQAGFIAETVRMPFVSAKKPLYLPEPSEPAFEGVEAVPLLRSPLTDYLAERGIPYAVASRHCCRLNYGVRGKRYFTVGFPNVAGGYEIRSRYFKGCIPPKDVSLIKPEDTASDVCSVFEGFMDFLSADTLGIGGNGDSLVLNSVAT
;
A
#
# COMPACT_ATOMS: atom_id res chain seq x y z
N MET A 1 1.90 -6.91 -31.44
CA MET A 1 1.24 -5.68 -30.96
C MET A 1 1.93 -5.21 -29.69
N ARG A 2 2.53 -4.00 -29.65
CA ARG A 2 3.03 -3.44 -28.37
C ARG A 2 1.82 -3.22 -27.48
N GLN A 3 1.83 -3.81 -26.31
CA GLN A 3 0.78 -3.66 -25.33
C GLN A 3 0.89 -2.25 -24.71
N ILE A 4 -0.11 -1.38 -24.94
CA ILE A 4 -0.12 -0.04 -24.37
C ILE A 4 -0.30 -0.11 -22.86
N SER A 5 0.49 0.68 -22.10
CA SER A 5 0.30 0.82 -20.66
C SER A 5 -0.83 1.81 -20.34
N LEU A 6 -1.43 1.69 -19.14
CA LEU A 6 -2.41 2.69 -18.66
C LEU A 6 -1.81 4.10 -18.58
N ALA A 7 -0.54 4.21 -18.23
CA ALA A 7 0.15 5.50 -18.16
C ALA A 7 0.32 6.12 -19.57
N ASP A 8 0.74 5.32 -20.57
CA ASP A 8 0.86 5.79 -21.95
C ASP A 8 -0.50 6.14 -22.56
N PHE A 9 -1.53 5.39 -22.21
CA PHE A 9 -2.90 5.65 -22.64
C PHE A 9 -3.39 7.01 -22.11
N LEU A 10 -3.21 7.26 -20.81
CA LEU A 10 -3.57 8.54 -20.18
C LEU A 10 -2.74 9.70 -20.73
N ALA A 11 -1.43 9.52 -20.93
CA ALA A 11 -0.56 10.55 -21.51
C ALA A 11 -0.98 10.95 -22.93
N ARG A 12 -1.45 9.98 -23.76
CA ARG A 12 -2.01 10.27 -25.09
C ARG A 12 -3.30 11.09 -25.04
N LEU A 13 -4.07 10.93 -23.97
CA LEU A 13 -5.28 11.72 -23.71
C LEU A 13 -4.97 13.07 -23.01
N GLY A 14 -3.68 13.40 -22.81
CA GLY A 14 -3.25 14.67 -22.21
C GLY A 14 -3.25 14.67 -20.67
N HIS A 15 -3.34 13.52 -20.03
CA HIS A 15 -3.31 13.37 -18.59
C HIS A 15 -1.95 12.87 -18.12
N GLU A 16 -1.30 13.65 -17.25
CA GLU A 16 -0.02 13.30 -16.65
C GLU A 16 -0.13 13.07 -15.14
N PRO A 17 0.70 12.18 -14.58
CA PRO A 17 0.69 11.95 -13.15
C PRO A 17 1.23 13.18 -12.39
N VAL A 18 0.55 13.55 -11.32
CA VAL A 18 0.98 14.63 -10.41
C VAL A 18 1.92 14.13 -9.31
N ARG A 19 1.90 12.82 -9.04
CA ARG A 19 2.75 12.19 -8.02
C ARG A 19 2.99 10.73 -8.35
N ARG A 20 4.17 10.21 -7.98
CA ARG A 20 4.49 8.78 -7.97
C ARG A 20 4.86 8.32 -6.57
N SER A 21 4.42 7.10 -6.20
CA SER A 21 4.81 6.41 -4.98
C SER A 21 4.99 4.92 -5.29
N GLY A 22 6.22 4.46 -5.40
CA GLY A 22 6.52 3.10 -5.84
C GLY A 22 5.93 2.79 -7.22
N ASN A 23 5.10 1.76 -7.31
CA ASN A 23 4.39 1.36 -8.52
C ASN A 23 3.09 2.14 -8.76
N GLU A 24 2.77 3.12 -7.91
CA GLU A 24 1.55 3.89 -7.98
C GLU A 24 1.79 5.26 -8.61
N LEU A 25 1.04 5.56 -9.67
CA LEU A 25 0.95 6.89 -10.28
C LEU A 25 -0.36 7.53 -9.87
N TRP A 26 -0.30 8.76 -9.38
CA TRP A 26 -1.46 9.51 -8.94
C TRP A 26 -1.77 10.63 -9.92
N TYR A 27 -3.04 10.76 -10.28
CA TYR A 27 -3.57 11.73 -11.22
C TYR A 27 -4.73 12.49 -10.59
N HIS A 28 -5.02 13.68 -11.11
CA HIS A 28 -6.39 14.19 -11.04
C HIS A 28 -7.27 13.30 -11.92
N ALA A 29 -8.50 13.04 -11.49
CA ALA A 29 -9.38 12.17 -12.24
C ALA A 29 -9.59 12.71 -13.67
N PRO A 30 -9.35 11.91 -14.71
CA PRO A 30 -9.25 12.40 -16.09
C PRO A 30 -10.59 12.83 -16.70
N TYR A 31 -11.70 12.54 -16.05
CA TYR A 31 -13.05 12.81 -16.53
C TYR A 31 -13.85 13.77 -15.63
N ARG A 32 -13.20 14.42 -14.64
CA ARG A 32 -13.81 15.46 -13.81
C ARG A 32 -12.78 16.46 -13.28
N ASN A 33 -13.27 17.63 -12.87
CA ASN A 33 -12.42 18.62 -12.20
C ASN A 33 -12.35 18.32 -10.70
N GLU A 34 -11.13 18.20 -10.16
CA GLU A 34 -10.89 18.03 -8.73
C GLU A 34 -9.61 18.78 -8.30
N ARG A 35 -9.55 19.16 -7.02
CA ARG A 35 -8.38 19.86 -6.45
C ARG A 35 -7.34 18.92 -5.90
N THR A 36 -7.75 17.75 -5.44
CA THR A 36 -6.88 16.75 -4.82
C THR A 36 -6.84 15.52 -5.70
N PRO A 37 -5.64 15.02 -6.08
CA PRO A 37 -5.53 13.82 -6.90
C PRO A 37 -6.16 12.61 -6.20
N SER A 38 -7.16 12.02 -6.85
CA SER A 38 -7.88 10.86 -6.32
C SER A 38 -7.90 9.66 -7.28
N PHE A 39 -7.29 9.79 -8.44
CA PHE A 39 -7.19 8.72 -9.42
C PHE A 39 -5.80 8.09 -9.37
N ARG A 40 -5.74 6.78 -9.23
CA ARG A 40 -4.50 6.02 -9.06
C ARG A 40 -4.34 4.96 -10.14
N VAL A 41 -3.14 4.83 -10.69
CA VAL A 41 -2.75 3.75 -11.60
C VAL A 41 -1.63 2.95 -10.97
N ASN A 42 -1.83 1.64 -10.82
CA ASN A 42 -0.78 0.70 -10.45
C ASN A 42 -0.13 0.15 -11.74
N VAL A 43 1.11 0.54 -12.00
CA VAL A 43 1.80 0.17 -13.25
C VAL A 43 2.17 -1.30 -13.31
N ALA A 44 2.46 -1.94 -12.18
CA ALA A 44 2.81 -3.37 -12.11
C ALA A 44 1.58 -4.26 -12.31
N LYS A 45 0.47 -3.92 -11.65
CA LYS A 45 -0.80 -4.65 -11.77
C LYS A 45 -1.58 -4.31 -13.04
N ARG A 46 -1.23 -3.20 -13.71
CA ARG A 46 -1.96 -2.64 -14.87
C ARG A 46 -3.43 -2.34 -14.56
N LEU A 47 -3.69 -1.84 -13.36
CA LEU A 47 -5.00 -1.49 -12.86
C LEU A 47 -5.06 -0.02 -12.47
N TRP A 48 -6.24 0.56 -12.57
CA TRP A 48 -6.54 1.89 -12.06
C TRP A 48 -7.61 1.83 -10.98
N TYR A 49 -7.66 2.84 -10.14
CA TYR A 49 -8.71 3.02 -9.15
C TYR A 49 -8.96 4.51 -8.91
N ASP A 50 -10.22 4.90 -8.92
CA ASP A 50 -10.71 6.24 -8.60
C ASP A 50 -11.36 6.24 -7.22
N PHE A 51 -10.69 6.82 -6.26
CA PHE A 51 -11.17 6.90 -4.88
C PHE A 51 -12.38 7.84 -4.72
N GLY A 52 -12.55 8.80 -5.63
CA GLY A 52 -13.69 9.71 -5.62
C GLY A 52 -15.00 9.05 -6.05
N LEU A 53 -14.92 8.08 -6.95
CA LEU A 53 -16.09 7.33 -7.45
C LEU A 53 -16.21 5.92 -6.87
N GLY A 54 -15.18 5.41 -6.17
CA GLY A 54 -15.14 4.03 -5.69
C GLY A 54 -15.09 2.99 -6.82
N LYS A 55 -14.55 3.36 -7.99
CA LYS A 55 -14.47 2.52 -9.20
C LYS A 55 -13.04 2.24 -9.58
N GLY A 56 -12.81 1.08 -10.23
CA GLY A 56 -11.51 0.71 -10.76
C GLY A 56 -11.60 -0.37 -11.81
N GLY A 57 -10.46 -0.70 -12.42
CA GLY A 57 -10.37 -1.76 -13.42
C GLY A 57 -9.11 -1.69 -14.27
N ASP A 58 -9.18 -2.25 -15.46
CA ASP A 58 -8.12 -2.30 -16.45
C ASP A 58 -8.25 -1.18 -17.52
N ILE A 59 -7.48 -1.28 -18.59
CA ILE A 59 -7.50 -0.31 -19.70
C ILE A 59 -8.84 -0.28 -20.44
N PHE A 60 -9.54 -1.41 -20.54
CA PHE A 60 -10.84 -1.46 -21.21
C PHE A 60 -11.90 -0.74 -20.40
N THR A 61 -11.96 -1.01 -19.09
CA THR A 61 -12.87 -0.32 -18.19
C THR A 61 -12.59 1.18 -18.16
N LEU A 62 -11.32 1.61 -18.19
CA LEU A 62 -10.97 3.03 -18.27
C LEU A 62 -11.43 3.65 -19.61
N ALA A 63 -11.19 2.97 -20.72
CA ALA A 63 -11.65 3.40 -22.02
C ALA A 63 -13.19 3.52 -22.06
N GLY A 64 -13.89 2.64 -21.35
CA GLY A 64 -15.34 2.70 -21.19
C GLY A 64 -15.83 3.95 -20.47
N GLU A 65 -15.10 4.44 -19.44
CA GLU A 65 -15.44 5.70 -18.77
C GLU A 65 -15.31 6.90 -19.73
N PHE A 66 -14.27 6.92 -20.59
CA PHE A 66 -14.11 7.96 -21.61
C PHE A 66 -15.13 7.86 -22.73
N ALA A 67 -15.36 6.65 -23.25
CA ALA A 67 -16.33 6.39 -24.31
C ALA A 67 -17.78 6.44 -23.82
N ARG A 68 -18.01 6.53 -22.51
CA ARG A 68 -19.32 6.41 -21.86
C ARG A 68 -20.10 5.18 -22.31
N SER A 69 -19.40 4.06 -22.44
CA SER A 69 -19.96 2.81 -22.95
C SER A 69 -19.43 1.60 -22.20
N GLY A 70 -20.33 0.69 -21.80
CA GLY A 70 -19.96 -0.63 -21.27
C GLY A 70 -19.69 -1.67 -22.36
N ASP A 71 -19.89 -1.33 -23.64
CA ASP A 71 -19.68 -2.24 -24.76
C ASP A 71 -18.18 -2.45 -25.05
N PHE A 72 -17.75 -3.71 -25.13
CA PHE A 72 -16.36 -4.07 -25.38
C PHE A 72 -15.82 -3.54 -26.71
N MET A 73 -16.64 -3.54 -27.76
CA MET A 73 -16.21 -3.07 -29.09
C MET A 73 -16.00 -1.56 -29.11
N ALA A 74 -16.86 -0.80 -28.39
CA ALA A 74 -16.68 0.64 -28.21
C ALA A 74 -15.41 0.96 -27.40
N GLN A 75 -15.14 0.23 -26.33
CA GLN A 75 -13.93 0.34 -25.52
C GLN A 75 -12.66 0.05 -26.35
N ALA A 76 -12.67 -1.07 -27.09
CA ALA A 76 -11.57 -1.45 -27.97
C ALA A 76 -11.34 -0.44 -29.09
N GLY A 77 -12.40 0.09 -29.69
CA GLY A 77 -12.35 1.14 -30.68
C GLY A 77 -11.70 2.41 -30.17
N PHE A 78 -12.12 2.87 -28.98
CA PHE A 78 -11.55 4.05 -28.33
C PHE A 78 -10.05 3.87 -28.01
N ILE A 79 -9.64 2.69 -27.50
CA ILE A 79 -8.22 2.38 -27.30
C ILE A 79 -7.46 2.43 -28.62
N ALA A 80 -8.00 1.84 -29.70
CA ALA A 80 -7.35 1.81 -31.01
C ALA A 80 -7.16 3.22 -31.60
N GLU A 81 -8.14 4.09 -31.45
CA GLU A 81 -8.04 5.49 -31.86
C GLU A 81 -6.99 6.24 -31.03
N THR A 82 -7.02 6.10 -29.70
CA THR A 82 -6.07 6.75 -28.80
C THR A 82 -4.63 6.32 -29.10
N VAL A 83 -4.39 5.05 -29.46
CA VAL A 83 -3.06 4.53 -29.84
C VAL A 83 -2.56 5.16 -31.14
N ARG A 84 -3.44 5.50 -32.07
CA ARG A 84 -3.09 6.17 -33.35
C ARG A 84 -2.81 7.65 -33.18
N MET A 85 -3.25 8.30 -32.10
CA MET A 85 -2.97 9.70 -31.83
C MET A 85 -1.46 9.92 -31.65
N PRO A 86 -0.88 11.00 -32.22
CA PRO A 86 0.50 11.37 -31.94
C PRO A 86 0.66 11.64 -30.43
N PHE A 87 1.81 11.26 -29.90
CA PHE A 87 2.14 11.52 -28.48
C PHE A 87 2.15 13.03 -28.27
N VAL A 88 1.14 13.57 -27.60
CA VAL A 88 1.12 14.99 -27.21
C VAL A 88 2.01 15.12 -25.99
N SER A 89 3.31 15.29 -26.21
CA SER A 89 4.26 15.62 -25.14
C SER A 89 3.99 17.05 -24.68
N ALA A 90 3.09 17.20 -23.74
CA ALA A 90 2.97 18.43 -22.99
C ALA A 90 4.03 18.41 -21.90
N LYS A 91 5.16 19.10 -22.16
CA LYS A 91 6.29 19.30 -21.25
C LYS A 91 7.14 18.05 -20.93
N LYS A 92 8.48 18.26 -21.00
CA LYS A 92 9.57 17.36 -20.60
C LYS A 92 9.14 16.11 -19.83
N PRO A 93 9.46 14.89 -20.28
CA PRO A 93 9.12 13.69 -19.51
C PRO A 93 9.61 13.92 -18.09
N LEU A 94 8.69 13.84 -17.14
CA LEU A 94 9.07 13.77 -15.74
C LEU A 94 9.94 12.53 -15.65
N TYR A 95 11.26 12.72 -15.50
CA TYR A 95 12.17 11.63 -15.18
C TYR A 95 11.73 11.10 -13.82
N LEU A 96 10.83 10.13 -13.88
CA LEU A 96 10.40 9.41 -12.69
C LEU A 96 11.54 8.43 -12.40
N PRO A 97 12.34 8.64 -11.35
CA PRO A 97 13.34 7.65 -10.97
C PRO A 97 12.61 6.32 -10.81
N GLU A 98 13.19 5.25 -11.35
CA GLU A 98 12.67 3.91 -11.09
C GLU A 98 12.44 3.76 -9.59
N PRO A 99 11.34 3.10 -9.16
CA PRO A 99 11.11 2.88 -7.75
C PRO A 99 12.23 2.00 -7.21
N SER A 100 13.29 2.62 -6.74
CA SER A 100 14.16 1.93 -5.81
C SER A 100 13.32 1.73 -4.56
N GLU A 101 12.93 0.51 -4.27
CA GLU A 101 12.49 0.17 -2.92
C GLU A 101 13.53 0.76 -1.99
N PRO A 102 13.13 1.46 -0.90
CA PRO A 102 14.10 1.99 0.02
C PRO A 102 14.92 0.80 0.51
N ALA A 103 16.17 0.71 0.06
CA ALA A 103 17.07 -0.30 0.54
C ALA A 103 17.26 -0.06 2.03
N PHE A 104 16.68 -0.92 2.84
CA PHE A 104 16.86 -0.89 4.28
C PHE A 104 18.25 -1.48 4.60
N GLU A 105 19.08 -0.69 5.24
CA GLU A 105 20.47 -1.05 5.58
C GLU A 105 20.53 -1.39 7.07
N GLY A 106 21.23 -2.49 7.40
CA GLY A 106 21.54 -2.83 8.78
C GLY A 106 20.31 -2.93 9.68
N VAL A 107 19.29 -3.65 9.22
CA VAL A 107 18.06 -3.89 10.00
C VAL A 107 18.39 -4.76 11.22
N GLU A 108 18.14 -4.22 12.40
CA GLU A 108 18.35 -4.86 13.68
C GLU A 108 17.07 -4.82 14.51
N ALA A 109 16.58 -5.98 14.92
CA ALA A 109 15.45 -6.12 15.82
C ALA A 109 15.94 -6.29 17.27
N VAL A 110 15.53 -5.39 18.14
CA VAL A 110 15.83 -5.44 19.57
C VAL A 110 14.55 -5.40 20.40
N PRO A 111 14.55 -5.86 21.66
CA PRO A 111 13.37 -5.79 22.51
C PRO A 111 12.79 -4.37 22.57
N LEU A 112 11.46 -4.28 22.54
CA LEU A 112 10.76 -3.01 22.69
C LEU A 112 10.81 -2.55 24.13
N LEU A 113 11.79 -1.70 24.47
CA LEU A 113 11.88 -1.08 25.77
C LEU A 113 11.08 0.24 25.83
N ARG A 114 10.83 0.75 27.04
CA ARG A 114 10.17 2.05 27.25
C ARG A 114 10.95 3.16 26.53
N SER A 115 10.26 3.90 25.68
CA SER A 115 10.84 4.87 24.75
C SER A 115 9.74 5.72 24.12
N PRO A 116 10.05 6.77 23.35
CA PRO A 116 9.05 7.52 22.59
C PRO A 116 8.17 6.67 21.67
N LEU A 117 8.62 5.44 21.29
CA LEU A 117 7.79 4.51 20.53
C LEU A 117 6.67 3.92 21.38
N THR A 118 6.96 3.58 22.63
CA THR A 118 5.94 3.08 23.57
C THR A 118 5.00 4.18 24.01
N ASP A 119 5.47 5.43 24.09
CA ASP A 119 4.60 6.59 24.36
C ASP A 119 3.62 6.81 23.22
N TYR A 120 4.09 6.70 21.97
CA TYR A 120 3.22 6.72 20.79
C TYR A 120 2.16 5.61 20.83
N LEU A 121 2.52 4.39 21.23
CA LEU A 121 1.56 3.28 21.32
C LEU A 121 0.57 3.52 22.47
N ALA A 122 1.02 4.06 23.60
CA ALA A 122 0.15 4.42 24.73
C ALA A 122 -0.86 5.50 24.35
N GLU A 123 -0.48 6.53 23.56
CA GLU A 123 -1.39 7.52 23.00
C GLU A 123 -2.46 6.91 22.08
N ARG A 124 -2.16 5.75 21.49
CA ARG A 124 -3.07 4.96 20.68
C ARG A 124 -3.91 3.97 21.49
N GLY A 125 -3.82 4.03 22.83
CA GLY A 125 -4.54 3.15 23.74
C GLY A 125 -3.93 1.76 23.91
N ILE A 126 -2.69 1.52 23.42
CA ILE A 126 -2.01 0.22 23.50
C ILE A 126 -1.01 0.25 24.66
N PRO A 127 -1.25 -0.50 25.75
CA PRO A 127 -0.36 -0.56 26.90
C PRO A 127 0.98 -1.20 26.55
N TYR A 128 2.03 -0.80 27.27
CA TYR A 128 3.37 -1.37 27.12
C TYR A 128 3.38 -2.91 27.24
N ALA A 129 2.62 -3.46 28.19
CA ALA A 129 2.54 -4.91 28.43
C ALA A 129 2.01 -5.67 27.20
N VAL A 130 1.09 -5.11 26.44
CA VAL A 130 0.59 -5.67 25.18
C VAL A 130 1.63 -5.48 24.06
N ALA A 131 2.10 -4.25 23.88
CA ALA A 131 3.05 -3.93 22.83
C ALA A 131 4.35 -4.75 22.90
N SER A 132 4.91 -4.92 24.11
CA SER A 132 6.19 -5.64 24.31
C SER A 132 6.10 -7.16 24.07
N ARG A 133 4.90 -7.75 24.08
CA ARG A 133 4.71 -9.17 23.75
C ARG A 133 4.78 -9.43 22.24
N HIS A 134 4.31 -8.48 21.44
CA HIS A 134 4.09 -8.68 20.01
C HIS A 134 5.00 -7.86 19.12
N CYS A 135 5.60 -6.81 19.65
CA CYS A 135 6.40 -5.86 18.88
C CYS A 135 7.85 -5.83 19.35
N CYS A 136 8.73 -5.48 18.43
CA CYS A 136 10.11 -5.14 18.70
C CYS A 136 10.40 -3.67 18.35
N ARG A 137 11.55 -3.17 18.77
CA ARG A 137 12.14 -1.96 18.21
C ARG A 137 13.02 -2.38 17.04
N LEU A 138 12.81 -1.77 15.89
CA LEU A 138 13.68 -1.92 14.73
C LEU A 138 14.56 -0.69 14.58
N ASN A 139 15.87 -0.93 14.47
CA ASN A 139 16.85 0.07 14.04
C ASN A 139 17.21 -0.24 12.59
N TYR A 140 17.27 0.76 11.72
CA TYR A 140 17.64 0.57 10.31
C TYR A 140 18.18 1.85 9.69
N GLY A 141 18.90 1.72 8.59
CA GLY A 141 19.37 2.81 7.75
C GLY A 141 18.54 2.94 6.47
N VAL A 142 18.41 4.16 5.97
CA VAL A 142 17.91 4.46 4.62
C VAL A 142 18.70 5.63 4.08
N ARG A 143 19.41 5.43 2.98
CA ARG A 143 20.23 6.48 2.32
C ARG A 143 21.19 7.17 3.30
N GLY A 144 21.88 6.37 4.11
CA GLY A 144 22.87 6.85 5.09
C GLY A 144 22.29 7.53 6.33
N LYS A 145 20.97 7.60 6.50
CA LYS A 145 20.29 8.10 7.70
C LYS A 145 19.79 6.95 8.54
N ARG A 146 19.95 7.04 9.86
CA ARG A 146 19.46 6.04 10.81
C ARG A 146 18.06 6.37 11.32
N TYR A 147 17.24 5.34 11.42
CA TYR A 147 15.86 5.41 11.90
C TYR A 147 15.60 4.31 12.92
N PHE A 148 14.58 4.53 13.74
CA PHE A 148 14.05 3.51 14.63
C PHE A 148 12.51 3.57 14.63
N THR A 149 11.87 2.40 14.76
CA THR A 149 10.41 2.29 14.67
C THR A 149 9.90 1.09 15.48
N VAL A 150 8.59 1.04 15.70
CA VAL A 150 7.94 -0.19 16.14
C VAL A 150 7.92 -1.16 14.96
N GLY A 151 8.35 -2.38 15.18
CA GLY A 151 8.28 -3.48 14.23
C GLY A 151 7.35 -4.57 14.72
N PHE A 152 6.50 -5.06 13.85
CA PHE A 152 5.64 -6.20 14.07
C PHE A 152 6.03 -7.30 13.08
N PRO A 153 6.52 -8.46 13.55
CA PRO A 153 7.09 -9.49 12.67
C PRO A 153 6.00 -10.20 11.86
N ASN A 154 6.36 -10.64 10.66
CA ASN A 154 5.52 -11.49 9.81
C ASN A 154 6.13 -12.88 9.64
N VAL A 155 5.36 -13.80 9.03
CA VAL A 155 5.77 -15.22 8.89
C VAL A 155 6.94 -15.42 7.92
N ALA A 156 7.20 -14.47 7.01
CA ALA A 156 8.32 -14.54 6.06
C ALA A 156 9.63 -13.91 6.59
N GLY A 157 9.66 -13.44 7.84
CA GLY A 157 10.84 -12.81 8.45
C GLY A 157 10.99 -11.32 8.16
N GLY A 158 10.00 -10.69 7.54
CA GLY A 158 9.90 -9.25 7.40
C GLY A 158 9.12 -8.60 8.57
N TYR A 159 8.89 -7.30 8.48
CA TYR A 159 8.23 -6.55 9.53
C TYR A 159 7.27 -5.51 8.97
N GLU A 160 6.07 -5.41 9.53
CA GLU A 160 5.29 -4.18 9.44
C GLU A 160 5.88 -3.15 10.40
N ILE A 161 6.05 -1.93 9.94
CA ILE A 161 6.67 -0.87 10.74
C ILE A 161 5.75 0.32 10.94
N ARG A 162 5.80 0.89 12.14
CA ARG A 162 4.97 2.02 12.51
C ARG A 162 5.69 2.95 13.47
N SER A 163 5.55 4.25 13.20
CA SER A 163 5.88 5.31 14.13
C SER A 163 4.79 6.39 14.07
N ARG A 164 4.94 7.47 14.85
CA ARG A 164 4.04 8.64 14.78
C ARG A 164 3.94 9.22 13.35
N TYR A 165 5.01 9.15 12.58
CA TYR A 165 5.16 9.86 11.30
C TYR A 165 5.22 8.94 10.08
N PHE A 166 5.33 7.63 10.29
CA PHE A 166 5.58 6.71 9.20
C PHE A 166 4.87 5.36 9.40
N LYS A 167 4.33 4.82 8.29
CA LYS A 167 3.82 3.47 8.15
C LYS A 167 4.51 2.83 6.95
N GLY A 168 4.98 1.59 7.07
CA GLY A 168 5.62 0.87 5.99
C GLY A 168 5.84 -0.59 6.31
N CYS A 169 6.65 -1.24 5.48
CA CYS A 169 7.04 -2.63 5.65
C CYS A 169 8.54 -2.76 5.35
N ILE A 170 9.26 -3.52 6.15
CA ILE A 170 10.60 -4.02 5.83
C ILE A 170 10.43 -5.40 5.20
N PRO A 171 10.83 -5.60 3.95
CA PRO A 171 10.62 -6.86 3.23
C PRO A 171 11.28 -8.08 3.92
N PRO A 172 10.79 -9.29 3.62
CA PRO A 172 9.66 -9.63 2.75
C PRO A 172 8.31 -9.30 3.39
N LYS A 173 7.31 -8.94 2.56
CA LYS A 173 5.97 -8.63 3.02
C LYS A 173 5.13 -9.91 3.08
N ASP A 174 4.50 -10.15 4.21
CA ASP A 174 3.64 -11.31 4.41
C ASP A 174 2.65 -11.06 5.57
N VAL A 175 1.77 -12.01 5.81
CA VAL A 175 0.86 -12.04 6.97
C VAL A 175 1.64 -12.30 8.27
N SER A 176 1.05 -11.92 9.39
CA SER A 176 1.54 -12.33 10.71
C SER A 176 0.56 -13.31 11.35
N LEU A 177 1.08 -14.39 11.91
CA LEU A 177 0.30 -15.40 12.62
C LEU A 177 0.73 -15.42 14.09
N ILE A 178 -0.22 -15.16 14.97
CA ILE A 178 -0.03 -15.19 16.42
C ILE A 178 -0.82 -16.40 16.95
N LYS A 179 -0.09 -17.32 17.57
CA LYS A 179 -0.68 -18.51 18.22
C LYS A 179 -0.56 -18.36 19.72
N PRO A 180 -1.64 -18.56 20.48
CA PRO A 180 -1.54 -18.65 21.93
C PRO A 180 -0.71 -19.89 22.31
N GLU A 181 0.08 -19.75 23.37
CA GLU A 181 0.75 -20.92 23.96
C GLU A 181 -0.33 -21.85 24.56
N ASP A 182 -0.30 -23.14 24.24
CA ASP A 182 -1.11 -24.23 24.83
C ASP A 182 -2.59 -24.38 24.41
N THR A 183 -3.09 -23.73 23.40
CA THR A 183 -4.47 -23.97 22.95
C THR A 183 -4.55 -24.33 21.47
N ALA A 184 -4.86 -25.60 21.17
CA ALA A 184 -5.43 -25.92 19.87
C ALA A 184 -6.82 -25.27 19.80
N SER A 185 -7.01 -24.30 18.94
CA SER A 185 -8.29 -23.61 18.77
C SER A 185 -8.78 -23.78 17.33
N ASP A 186 -10.06 -24.10 17.19
CA ASP A 186 -10.74 -24.13 15.88
C ASP A 186 -11.18 -22.72 15.42
N VAL A 187 -10.79 -21.68 16.17
CA VAL A 187 -11.16 -20.27 15.89
C VAL A 187 -9.93 -19.47 15.53
N CYS A 188 -10.03 -18.73 14.44
CA CYS A 188 -9.01 -17.76 14.02
C CYS A 188 -9.64 -16.37 13.87
N SER A 189 -9.13 -15.40 14.60
CA SER A 189 -9.50 -13.99 14.45
C SER A 189 -8.64 -13.34 13.35
N VAL A 190 -9.29 -12.62 12.42
CA VAL A 190 -8.59 -11.98 11.28
C VAL A 190 -8.62 -10.48 11.43
N PHE A 191 -7.45 -9.83 11.28
CA PHE A 191 -7.25 -8.39 11.40
C PHE A 191 -6.63 -7.82 10.12
N GLU A 192 -7.05 -6.63 9.69
CA GLU A 192 -6.47 -5.96 8.53
C GLU A 192 -5.03 -5.50 8.81
N GLY A 193 -4.77 -4.98 10.01
CA GLY A 193 -3.46 -4.47 10.40
C GLY A 193 -3.10 -4.78 11.86
N PHE A 194 -1.81 -4.74 12.16
CA PHE A 194 -1.34 -5.09 13.50
C PHE A 194 -1.80 -4.11 14.60
N MET A 195 -2.11 -2.86 14.27
CA MET A 195 -2.66 -1.92 15.24
C MET A 195 -4.06 -2.32 15.70
N ASP A 196 -4.86 -2.89 14.79
CA ASP A 196 -6.20 -3.39 15.11
C ASP A 196 -6.12 -4.64 15.98
N PHE A 197 -5.18 -5.54 15.66
CA PHE A 197 -4.86 -6.69 16.51
C PHE A 197 -4.44 -6.26 17.92
N LEU A 198 -3.49 -5.32 18.05
CA LEU A 198 -3.02 -4.85 19.36
C LEU A 198 -4.15 -4.17 20.16
N SER A 199 -5.05 -3.47 19.47
CA SER A 199 -6.23 -2.86 20.12
C SER A 199 -7.20 -3.93 20.63
N ALA A 200 -7.46 -4.96 19.84
CA ALA A 200 -8.31 -6.08 20.22
C ALA A 200 -7.72 -6.86 21.41
N ASP A 201 -6.41 -7.14 21.38
CA ASP A 201 -5.70 -7.79 22.49
C ASP A 201 -5.73 -6.95 23.76
N THR A 202 -5.59 -5.61 23.65
CA THR A 202 -5.73 -4.67 24.78
C THR A 202 -7.12 -4.71 25.40
N LEU A 203 -8.16 -4.88 24.59
CA LEU A 203 -9.56 -4.92 25.03
C LEU A 203 -10.01 -6.33 25.45
N GLY A 204 -9.18 -7.36 25.22
CA GLY A 204 -9.53 -8.75 25.51
C GLY A 204 -10.62 -9.32 24.60
N ILE A 205 -10.83 -8.74 23.41
CA ILE A 205 -11.90 -9.15 22.47
C ILE A 205 -11.42 -10.05 21.33
N GLY A 206 -10.12 -10.33 21.25
CA GLY A 206 -9.53 -11.21 20.23
C GLY A 206 -9.81 -12.71 20.43
N GLY A 207 -10.40 -13.10 21.55
CA GLY A 207 -10.61 -14.52 21.93
C GLY A 207 -9.30 -15.23 22.32
N ASN A 208 -9.42 -16.54 22.62
CA ASN A 208 -8.28 -17.40 22.98
C ASN A 208 -7.74 -18.22 21.79
N GLY A 209 -8.15 -17.91 20.59
CA GLY A 209 -7.76 -18.61 19.36
C GLY A 209 -6.58 -17.96 18.63
N ASP A 210 -6.24 -18.55 17.50
CA ASP A 210 -5.24 -18.00 16.59
C ASP A 210 -5.64 -16.60 16.11
N SER A 211 -4.65 -15.76 15.85
CA SER A 211 -4.87 -14.45 15.25
C SER A 211 -4.04 -14.29 13.98
N LEU A 212 -4.71 -13.97 12.86
CA LEU A 212 -4.11 -13.71 11.57
C LEU A 212 -4.16 -12.21 11.26
N VAL A 213 -3.01 -11.59 11.08
CA VAL A 213 -2.93 -10.19 10.68
C VAL A 213 -2.51 -10.12 9.21
N LEU A 214 -3.36 -9.53 8.37
CA LEU A 214 -3.17 -9.51 6.91
C LEU A 214 -2.06 -8.54 6.46
N ASN A 215 -1.69 -7.55 7.29
CA ASN A 215 -0.59 -6.61 7.02
C ASN A 215 -0.70 -5.88 5.68
N SER A 216 -1.93 -5.64 5.20
CA SER A 216 -2.18 -5.09 3.87
C SER A 216 -1.50 -5.90 2.76
N VAL A 217 -1.40 -7.22 2.91
CA VAL A 217 -0.96 -8.09 1.82
C VAL A 217 -1.97 -7.93 0.69
N ALA A 218 -1.50 -7.42 -0.43
CA ALA A 218 -2.32 -7.38 -1.63
C ALA A 218 -2.42 -8.82 -2.16
N THR A 219 -3.56 -9.42 -1.97
CA THR A 219 -3.93 -10.70 -2.59
C THR A 219 -4.15 -10.52 -4.08
#